data_0547e32bd2d0b02ff32d1c7963bc8163
#
_entry.id   0547e32bd2d0b02ff32d1c7963bc8163
#
_cell.length_a   1.000
_cell.length_b   1.000
_cell.length_c   1.000
_cell.angle_alpha   90.00
_cell.angle_beta   90.00
_cell.angle_gamma   90.00
#
_symmetry.space_group_name_H-M   'P 1'
#
loop_
_entity.id
_entity.type
_entity.pdbx_description
1 polymer ?
#
loop_
_entity_poly.entity_id
_entity_poly.type
_entity_poly.pdbx_seq_one_letter_code
_entity_poly.pdbx_strand_id
1 'polypeptide(L)'
;IVPDAIGQLTELQVLKVRGSVSDYRGMPQLTVDKLRLAEDNDRVDVSKLVSVAPIDREAGYDEVKALVATIEDLDYRAVCEQMLHRHEAAFRTIPAAKSVHHGFLSGLLMHTLNMLRLADFLAAQYADTVNRSLLLTGTLLHDFAKEQEFSFSELGLVTDYSTKGQLLGHLVM
;
A
#
# COMPACT_ATOMS: atom_id res chain seq x y z
N ILE A 1 -0.32 -33.12 17.48
CA ILE A 1 -0.64 -33.49 16.09
C ILE A 1 -1.63 -32.46 15.60
N VAL A 2 -1.28 -31.71 14.59
CA VAL A 2 -2.14 -30.70 13.93
C VAL A 2 -2.26 -31.08 12.44
N PRO A 3 -2.86 -32.21 12.08
CA PRO A 3 -2.82 -32.68 10.70
C PRO A 3 -3.88 -32.03 9.81
N ASP A 4 -5.10 -31.82 10.31
CA ASP A 4 -6.24 -31.47 9.43
C ASP A 4 -6.39 -29.98 9.18
N ALA A 5 -5.88 -29.13 10.06
CA ALA A 5 -5.95 -27.67 9.91
C ALA A 5 -4.89 -27.12 8.94
N ILE A 6 -3.74 -27.79 8.79
CA ILE A 6 -2.63 -27.30 7.96
C ILE A 6 -2.97 -27.34 6.47
N GLY A 7 -3.73 -28.35 6.03
CA GLY A 7 -4.11 -28.50 4.61
C GLY A 7 -5.08 -27.44 4.08
N GLN A 8 -5.65 -26.63 4.97
CA GLN A 8 -6.59 -25.53 4.61
C GLN A 8 -5.96 -24.14 4.73
N LEU A 9 -4.69 -24.06 5.15
CA LEU A 9 -4.00 -22.79 5.32
C LEU A 9 -3.43 -22.31 4.00
N THR A 10 -3.61 -21.02 3.75
CA THR A 10 -2.99 -20.31 2.62
C THR A 10 -1.96 -19.30 3.13
N GLU A 11 -1.06 -18.86 2.27
CA GLU A 11 -0.10 -17.83 2.60
C GLU A 11 -0.79 -16.51 3.00
N LEU A 12 -0.16 -15.75 3.89
CA LEU A 12 -0.61 -14.44 4.36
C LEU A 12 -1.95 -14.45 5.12
N GLN A 13 -2.34 -15.59 5.70
CA GLN A 13 -3.43 -15.65 6.67
C GLN A 13 -2.91 -15.43 8.08
N VAL A 14 -3.73 -14.79 8.92
CA VAL A 14 -3.40 -14.60 10.35
C VAL A 14 -3.87 -15.81 11.15
N LEU A 15 -2.94 -16.40 11.87
CA LEU A 15 -3.22 -17.55 12.72
C LEU A 15 -3.11 -17.18 14.20
N LYS A 16 -4.07 -17.66 15.00
CA LYS A 16 -3.93 -17.72 16.45
C LYS A 16 -3.31 -19.04 16.84
N VAL A 17 -2.13 -18.98 17.44
CA VAL A 17 -1.40 -20.15 17.88
C VAL A 17 -1.30 -20.20 19.40
N ARG A 18 -1.32 -21.42 19.96
CA ARG A 18 -0.98 -21.71 21.33
C ARG A 18 0.17 -22.70 21.33
N GLY A 19 1.20 -22.43 22.13
CA GLY A 19 2.38 -23.26 22.20
C GLY A 19 3.32 -22.86 23.31
N SER A 20 4.47 -23.52 23.39
CA SER A 20 5.56 -23.24 24.31
C SER A 20 6.79 -22.77 23.55
N VAL A 21 7.50 -21.80 24.12
CA VAL A 21 8.79 -21.34 23.59
C VAL A 21 9.90 -22.10 24.31
N SER A 22 10.80 -22.69 23.54
CA SER A 22 12.01 -23.38 24.03
C SER A 22 13.24 -22.83 23.30
N ASP A 23 14.41 -23.06 23.87
CA ASP A 23 15.68 -22.77 23.19
C ASP A 23 16.19 -24.04 22.48
N TYR A 24 16.58 -23.89 21.23
CA TYR A 24 17.28 -24.93 20.49
C TYR A 24 18.58 -24.36 19.90
N ARG A 25 19.69 -24.76 20.47
CA ARG A 25 21.04 -24.32 20.05
C ARG A 25 21.23 -22.79 20.06
N GLY A 26 20.67 -22.10 21.07
CA GLY A 26 20.76 -20.66 21.21
C GLY A 26 19.76 -19.87 20.35
N MET A 27 18.80 -20.55 19.70
CA MET A 27 17.73 -19.92 18.94
C MET A 27 16.37 -20.25 19.55
N PRO A 28 15.49 -19.25 19.73
CA PRO A 28 14.14 -19.47 20.22
C PRO A 28 13.33 -20.29 19.20
N GLN A 29 12.70 -21.36 19.68
CA GLN A 29 11.83 -22.25 18.90
C GLN A 29 10.43 -22.25 19.52
N LEU A 30 9.41 -22.07 18.69
CA LEU A 30 8.01 -22.21 19.09
C LEU A 30 7.50 -23.62 18.76
N THR A 31 7.13 -24.36 19.79
CA THR A 31 6.38 -25.63 19.62
C THR A 31 4.90 -25.33 19.69
N VAL A 32 4.18 -25.55 18.59
CA VAL A 32 2.76 -25.24 18.47
C VAL A 32 1.91 -26.43 18.90
N ASP A 33 1.07 -26.23 19.93
CA ASP A 33 0.13 -27.23 20.42
C ASP A 33 -1.22 -27.18 19.72
N LYS A 34 -1.70 -25.95 19.44
CA LYS A 34 -2.97 -25.66 18.75
C LYS A 34 -2.82 -24.46 17.84
N LEU A 35 -3.53 -24.50 16.71
CA LEU A 35 -3.65 -23.37 15.81
C LEU A 35 -5.06 -23.29 15.23
N ARG A 36 -5.51 -22.08 14.90
CA ARG A 36 -6.71 -21.80 14.12
C ARG A 36 -6.54 -20.48 13.37
N LEU A 37 -7.38 -20.22 12.39
CA LEU A 37 -7.48 -18.90 11.80
C LEU A 37 -7.87 -17.86 12.87
N ALA A 38 -7.35 -16.65 12.74
CA ALA A 38 -7.78 -15.53 13.57
C ALA A 38 -9.22 -15.16 13.22
N GLU A 39 -9.98 -14.75 14.22
CA GLU A 39 -11.35 -14.26 14.11
C GLU A 39 -11.40 -12.78 14.52
N ASP A 40 -12.48 -12.07 14.17
CA ASP A 40 -12.65 -10.64 14.49
C ASP A 40 -12.48 -10.35 15.99
N ASN A 41 -12.88 -11.30 16.85
CA ASN A 41 -12.74 -11.19 18.31
C ASN A 41 -11.29 -11.26 18.80
N ASP A 42 -10.34 -11.68 17.98
CA ASP A 42 -8.93 -11.77 18.37
C ASP A 42 -8.23 -10.40 18.39
N ARG A 43 -8.86 -9.36 17.84
CA ARG A 43 -8.37 -7.97 17.80
C ARG A 43 -6.92 -7.88 17.31
N VAL A 44 -6.65 -8.49 16.16
CA VAL A 44 -5.31 -8.54 15.58
C VAL A 44 -4.88 -7.15 15.13
N ASP A 45 -3.75 -6.70 15.61
CA ASP A 45 -3.09 -5.48 15.11
C ASP A 45 -2.21 -5.86 13.91
N VAL A 46 -2.76 -5.71 12.71
CA VAL A 46 -2.09 -6.07 11.46
C VAL A 46 -0.77 -5.32 11.29
N SER A 47 -0.65 -4.08 11.82
CA SER A 47 0.58 -3.28 11.71
C SER A 47 1.80 -3.91 12.42
N LYS A 48 1.54 -4.85 13.35
CA LYS A 48 2.59 -5.61 14.04
C LYS A 48 3.01 -6.89 13.31
N LEU A 49 2.23 -7.30 12.33
CA LEU A 49 2.45 -8.55 11.60
C LEU A 49 3.07 -8.31 10.22
N VAL A 50 2.84 -7.13 9.64
CA VAL A 50 3.33 -6.77 8.31
C VAL A 50 4.04 -5.43 8.34
N SER A 51 4.93 -5.21 7.40
CA SER A 51 5.61 -3.92 7.25
C SER A 51 4.61 -2.84 6.83
N VAL A 52 4.71 -1.67 7.45
CA VAL A 52 3.87 -0.50 7.18
C VAL A 52 4.79 0.69 6.85
N ALA A 53 4.36 1.57 5.97
CA ALA A 53 5.08 2.79 5.65
C ALA A 53 5.38 3.61 6.93
N PRO A 54 6.59 4.11 7.12
CA PRO A 54 6.97 4.92 8.27
C PRO A 54 6.49 6.38 8.12
N ILE A 55 5.20 6.55 7.82
CA ILE A 55 4.56 7.87 7.72
C ILE A 55 3.26 7.88 8.52
N ASP A 56 2.87 9.06 8.99
CA ASP A 56 1.50 9.29 9.43
C ASP A 56 0.57 9.35 8.23
N ARG A 57 -0.39 8.42 8.16
CA ARG A 57 -1.31 8.28 7.02
C ARG A 57 -2.24 9.47 6.86
N GLU A 58 -2.73 10.04 7.98
CA GLU A 58 -3.61 11.19 7.95
C GLU A 58 -2.84 12.42 7.48
N ALA A 59 -1.74 12.73 8.14
CA ALA A 59 -0.90 13.87 7.79
C ALA A 59 -0.36 13.76 6.35
N GLY A 60 0.06 12.57 5.91
CA GLY A 60 0.55 12.34 4.54
C GLY A 60 -0.54 12.54 3.50
N TYR A 61 -1.76 12.06 3.75
CA TYR A 61 -2.88 12.25 2.85
C TYR A 61 -3.33 13.72 2.80
N ASP A 62 -3.36 14.41 3.94
CA ASP A 62 -3.65 15.83 4.00
C ASP A 62 -2.63 16.67 3.24
N GLU A 63 -1.35 16.30 3.29
CA GLU A 63 -0.31 16.96 2.49
C GLU A 63 -0.49 16.73 0.98
N VAL A 64 -0.88 15.52 0.55
CA VAL A 64 -1.24 15.27 -0.85
C VAL A 64 -2.39 16.18 -1.29
N LYS A 65 -3.46 16.27 -0.50
CA LYS A 65 -4.59 17.17 -0.79
C LYS A 65 -4.15 18.65 -0.85
N ALA A 66 -3.27 19.05 0.06
CA ALA A 66 -2.75 20.41 0.07
C ALA A 66 -1.95 20.73 -1.21
N LEU A 67 -1.10 19.80 -1.68
CA LEU A 67 -0.37 19.96 -2.94
C LEU A 67 -1.32 20.00 -4.14
N VAL A 68 -2.35 19.15 -4.18
CA VAL A 68 -3.37 19.16 -5.24
C VAL A 68 -4.12 20.49 -5.26
N ALA A 69 -4.48 21.05 -4.11
CA ALA A 69 -5.14 22.35 -4.02
C ALA A 69 -4.32 23.51 -4.59
N THR A 70 -3.00 23.36 -4.72
CA THR A 70 -2.11 24.36 -5.36
C THR A 70 -2.04 24.26 -6.89
N ILE A 71 -2.68 23.25 -7.50
CA ILE A 71 -2.75 23.13 -8.96
C ILE A 71 -3.61 24.28 -9.51
N GLU A 72 -3.02 25.12 -10.35
CA GLU A 72 -3.69 26.32 -10.87
C GLU A 72 -4.72 26.00 -11.94
N ASP A 73 -4.42 25.01 -12.81
CA ASP A 73 -5.34 24.54 -13.83
C ASP A 73 -6.54 23.83 -13.17
N LEU A 74 -7.74 24.38 -13.38
CA LEU A 74 -8.97 23.94 -12.71
C LEU A 74 -9.39 22.53 -13.14
N ASP A 75 -9.20 22.17 -14.40
CA ASP A 75 -9.58 20.87 -14.94
C ASP A 75 -8.66 19.79 -14.38
N TYR A 76 -7.35 20.04 -14.37
CA TYR A 76 -6.37 19.13 -13.77
C TYR A 76 -6.60 18.96 -12.27
N ARG A 77 -6.87 20.03 -11.54
CA ARG A 77 -7.19 19.97 -10.12
C ARG A 77 -8.47 19.17 -9.86
N ALA A 78 -9.53 19.41 -10.61
CA ALA A 78 -10.80 18.69 -10.46
C ALA A 78 -10.65 17.18 -10.69
N VAL A 79 -9.86 16.77 -11.69
CA VAL A 79 -9.54 15.36 -11.95
C VAL A 79 -8.79 14.76 -10.76
N CYS A 80 -7.77 15.45 -10.24
CA CYS A 80 -6.99 15.00 -9.09
C CYS A 80 -7.86 14.82 -7.84
N GLU A 81 -8.69 15.80 -7.50
CA GLU A 81 -9.61 15.76 -6.36
C GLU A 81 -10.62 14.62 -6.49
N GLN A 82 -11.19 14.43 -7.69
CA GLN A 82 -12.13 13.34 -7.94
C GLN A 82 -11.48 11.96 -7.80
N MET A 83 -10.26 11.78 -8.29
CA MET A 83 -9.53 10.53 -8.19
C MET A 83 -9.15 10.23 -6.74
N LEU A 84 -8.66 11.22 -5.98
CA LEU A 84 -8.39 11.08 -4.56
C LEU A 84 -9.64 10.70 -3.78
N HIS A 85 -10.78 11.35 -4.04
CA HIS A 85 -12.04 11.04 -3.36
C HIS A 85 -12.54 9.62 -3.69
N ARG A 86 -12.48 9.24 -4.97
CA ARG A 86 -12.99 7.93 -5.43
C ARG A 86 -12.16 6.76 -4.91
N HIS A 87 -10.85 6.93 -4.80
CA HIS A 87 -9.90 5.88 -4.47
C HIS A 87 -9.21 6.07 -3.11
N GLU A 88 -9.76 6.92 -2.23
CA GLU A 88 -9.14 7.30 -0.95
C GLU A 88 -8.69 6.08 -0.14
N ALA A 89 -9.58 5.11 0.07
CA ALA A 89 -9.29 3.96 0.91
C ALA A 89 -8.10 3.14 0.38
N ALA A 90 -8.09 2.83 -0.92
CA ALA A 90 -7.01 2.10 -1.56
C ALA A 90 -5.72 2.93 -1.57
N PHE A 91 -5.77 4.17 -2.02
CA PHE A 91 -4.62 5.07 -2.11
C PHE A 91 -3.87 5.22 -0.78
N ARG A 92 -4.59 5.24 0.35
CA ARG A 92 -4.03 5.38 1.69
C ARG A 92 -3.46 4.08 2.27
N THR A 93 -3.86 2.92 1.75
CA THR A 93 -3.59 1.64 2.44
C THR A 93 -2.75 0.65 1.65
N ILE A 94 -2.87 0.63 0.31
CA ILE A 94 -2.20 -0.42 -0.47
C ILE A 94 -0.69 -0.18 -0.61
N PRO A 95 0.08 -1.26 -0.83
CA PRO A 95 1.47 -1.18 -1.26
C PRO A 95 1.60 -0.56 -2.66
N ALA A 96 2.76 0.03 -2.95
CA ALA A 96 3.10 0.52 -4.29
C ALA A 96 3.73 -0.55 -5.19
N ALA A 97 4.14 -1.69 -4.62
CA ALA A 97 4.80 -2.77 -5.36
C ALA A 97 4.59 -4.13 -4.67
N LYS A 98 4.80 -5.23 -5.42
CA LYS A 98 4.69 -6.59 -4.89
C LYS A 98 5.84 -6.94 -3.93
N SER A 99 7.10 -6.59 -4.25
CA SER A 99 8.26 -7.12 -3.53
C SER A 99 9.50 -6.23 -3.51
N VAL A 100 9.47 -5.08 -4.19
CA VAL A 100 10.59 -4.13 -4.18
C VAL A 100 10.30 -2.96 -3.23
N HIS A 101 10.94 -1.81 -3.40
CA HIS A 101 10.69 -0.64 -2.56
C HIS A 101 9.21 -0.23 -2.52
N HIS A 102 8.73 0.17 -1.35
CA HIS A 102 7.33 0.49 -1.04
C HIS A 102 6.34 -0.68 -1.14
N GLY A 103 6.81 -1.95 -1.07
CA GLY A 103 5.99 -3.17 -1.03
C GLY A 103 5.38 -3.45 0.34
N PHE A 104 4.95 -2.43 1.09
CA PHE A 104 4.38 -2.47 2.42
C PHE A 104 3.09 -1.66 2.48
N LEU A 105 2.27 -1.86 3.50
CA LEU A 105 1.02 -1.12 3.67
C LEU A 105 1.26 0.39 3.65
N SER A 106 0.38 1.13 3.01
CA SER A 106 0.48 2.58 2.76
C SER A 106 1.70 2.99 1.90
N GLY A 107 2.28 2.02 1.20
CA GLY A 107 3.41 2.27 0.30
C GLY A 107 3.06 3.19 -0.85
N LEU A 108 1.85 3.06 -1.41
CA LEU A 108 1.37 3.92 -2.50
C LEU A 108 1.28 5.39 -2.07
N LEU A 109 0.69 5.66 -0.91
CA LEU A 109 0.62 7.02 -0.35
C LEU A 109 2.03 7.60 -0.15
N MET A 110 2.92 6.87 0.52
CA MET A 110 4.28 7.33 0.78
C MET A 110 5.06 7.58 -0.50
N HIS A 111 4.97 6.67 -1.47
CA HIS A 111 5.61 6.81 -2.78
C HIS A 111 5.14 8.08 -3.50
N THR A 112 3.82 8.20 -3.67
CA THR A 112 3.20 9.31 -4.40
C THR A 112 3.48 10.65 -3.73
N LEU A 113 3.41 10.73 -2.39
CA LEU A 113 3.74 11.95 -1.67
C LEU A 113 5.20 12.39 -1.90
N ASN A 114 6.15 11.45 -1.82
CA ASN A 114 7.55 11.76 -2.08
C ASN A 114 7.79 12.20 -3.53
N MET A 115 7.11 11.58 -4.49
CA MET A 115 7.17 11.98 -5.89
C MET A 115 6.54 13.36 -6.13
N LEU A 116 5.43 13.69 -5.47
CA LEU A 116 4.79 15.02 -5.56
C LEU A 116 5.70 16.13 -4.99
N ARG A 117 6.34 15.89 -3.85
CA ARG A 117 7.31 16.83 -3.27
C ARG A 117 8.47 17.11 -4.24
N LEU A 118 8.99 16.05 -4.86
CA LEU A 118 10.05 16.19 -5.86
C LEU A 118 9.56 16.90 -7.12
N ALA A 119 8.38 16.56 -7.61
CA ALA A 119 7.78 17.20 -8.78
C ALA A 119 7.52 18.70 -8.55
N ASP A 120 7.02 19.07 -7.37
CA ASP A 120 6.81 20.46 -6.99
C ASP A 120 8.13 21.26 -6.96
N PHE A 121 9.15 20.67 -6.33
CA PHE A 121 10.50 21.25 -6.32
C PHE A 121 11.06 21.44 -7.73
N LEU A 122 10.96 20.42 -8.59
CA LEU A 122 11.45 20.49 -9.97
C LEU A 122 10.69 21.53 -10.79
N ALA A 123 9.36 21.61 -10.65
CA ALA A 123 8.56 22.61 -11.32
C ALA A 123 8.95 24.05 -10.94
N ALA A 124 9.31 24.26 -9.66
CA ALA A 124 9.79 25.55 -9.20
C ALA A 124 11.18 25.91 -9.79
N GLN A 125 12.07 24.92 -9.95
CA GLN A 125 13.41 25.15 -10.54
C GLN A 125 13.36 25.40 -12.06
N TYR A 126 12.39 24.84 -12.76
CA TYR A 126 12.25 24.88 -14.21
C TYR A 126 10.94 25.55 -14.64
N ALA A 127 10.53 26.60 -13.93
CA ALA A 127 9.24 27.27 -14.13
C ALA A 127 8.99 27.75 -15.55
N ASP A 128 10.04 28.13 -16.27
CA ASP A 128 9.94 28.64 -17.67
C ASP A 128 9.72 27.51 -18.71
N THR A 129 9.95 26.23 -18.32
CA THR A 129 9.92 25.11 -19.26
C THR A 129 8.96 24.00 -18.85
N VAL A 130 8.60 23.91 -17.57
CA VAL A 130 7.75 22.85 -17.02
C VAL A 130 6.37 23.39 -16.67
N ASN A 131 5.34 22.80 -17.24
CA ASN A 131 3.97 23.04 -16.78
C ASN A 131 3.76 22.34 -15.43
N ARG A 132 3.80 23.11 -14.33
CA ARG A 132 3.66 22.59 -12.97
C ARG A 132 2.34 21.85 -12.75
N SER A 133 1.23 22.40 -13.26
CA SER A 133 -0.09 21.76 -13.09
C SER A 133 -0.12 20.38 -13.75
N LEU A 134 0.40 20.26 -14.96
CA LEU A 134 0.48 18.98 -15.67
C LEU A 134 1.43 17.99 -14.97
N LEU A 135 2.60 18.46 -14.49
CA LEU A 135 3.57 17.61 -13.81
C LEU A 135 3.01 17.04 -12.51
N LEU A 136 2.39 17.88 -11.66
CA LEU A 136 1.78 17.41 -10.42
C LEU A 136 0.63 16.43 -10.67
N THR A 137 -0.22 16.73 -11.67
CA THR A 137 -1.33 15.85 -12.06
C THR A 137 -0.83 14.49 -12.53
N GLY A 138 0.12 14.46 -13.46
CA GLY A 138 0.71 13.22 -13.95
C GLY A 138 1.40 12.43 -12.83
N THR A 139 2.12 13.12 -11.93
CA THR A 139 2.77 12.51 -10.77
C THR A 139 1.74 11.92 -9.79
N LEU A 140 0.62 12.57 -9.55
CA LEU A 140 -0.42 12.02 -8.70
C LEU A 140 -1.05 10.77 -9.33
N LEU A 141 -1.40 10.84 -10.60
CA LEU A 141 -2.25 9.84 -11.26
C LEU A 141 -1.51 8.59 -11.74
N HIS A 142 -0.18 8.65 -11.92
CA HIS A 142 0.58 7.59 -12.60
C HIS A 142 0.40 6.20 -12.00
N ASP A 143 0.16 6.09 -10.72
CA ASP A 143 0.11 4.83 -9.98
C ASP A 143 -1.28 4.46 -9.44
N PHE A 144 -2.34 5.23 -9.71
CA PHE A 144 -3.68 4.94 -9.20
C PHE A 144 -4.21 3.58 -9.64
N ALA A 145 -3.92 3.17 -10.86
CA ALA A 145 -4.40 1.90 -11.39
C ALA A 145 -3.73 0.66 -10.73
N LYS A 146 -2.75 0.82 -9.86
CA LYS A 146 -2.18 -0.26 -9.04
C LYS A 146 -3.22 -0.94 -8.16
N GLU A 147 -4.28 -0.25 -7.76
CA GLU A 147 -5.44 -0.85 -7.10
C GLU A 147 -6.08 -1.97 -7.94
N GLN A 148 -6.07 -1.85 -9.27
CA GLN A 148 -6.62 -2.84 -10.20
C GLN A 148 -5.53 -3.79 -10.74
N GLU A 149 -4.28 -3.35 -10.75
CA GLU A 149 -3.15 -4.14 -11.24
C GLU A 149 -2.85 -5.32 -10.32
N PHE A 150 -3.01 -5.15 -9.00
CA PHE A 150 -2.64 -6.15 -8.02
C PHE A 150 -3.83 -6.90 -7.45
N SER A 151 -3.55 -8.16 -7.05
CA SER A 151 -4.40 -8.94 -6.15
C SER A 151 -3.85 -8.83 -4.74
N PHE A 152 -4.74 -8.70 -3.75
CA PHE A 152 -4.36 -8.46 -2.36
C PHE A 152 -4.79 -9.61 -1.46
N SER A 153 -4.00 -9.89 -0.42
CA SER A 153 -4.38 -10.77 0.69
C SER A 153 -5.38 -10.07 1.63
N GLU A 154 -5.93 -10.83 2.56
CA GLU A 154 -6.75 -10.28 3.67
C GLU A 154 -5.99 -9.24 4.51
N LEU A 155 -4.66 -9.31 4.54
CA LEU A 155 -3.78 -8.36 5.21
C LEU A 155 -3.49 -7.10 4.38
N GLY A 156 -4.01 -7.01 3.16
CA GLY A 156 -3.76 -5.89 2.24
C GLY A 156 -2.39 -5.91 1.55
N LEU A 157 -1.62 -7.00 1.68
CA LEU A 157 -0.36 -7.17 0.95
C LEU A 157 -0.61 -7.72 -0.44
N VAL A 158 0.24 -7.31 -1.40
CA VAL A 158 0.15 -7.81 -2.77
C VAL A 158 0.57 -9.28 -2.82
N THR A 159 -0.32 -10.13 -3.30
CA THR A 159 -0.05 -11.56 -3.52
C THR A 159 0.42 -11.83 -4.94
N ASP A 160 -0.26 -11.23 -5.92
CA ASP A 160 0.07 -11.40 -7.34
C ASP A 160 -0.46 -10.24 -8.18
N TYR A 161 -0.21 -10.28 -9.48
CA TYR A 161 -0.85 -9.42 -10.46
C TYR A 161 -2.24 -9.96 -10.80
N SER A 162 -3.22 -9.09 -10.93
CA SER A 162 -4.51 -9.43 -11.52
C SER A 162 -4.35 -9.81 -13.00
N THR A 163 -5.35 -10.45 -13.59
CA THR A 163 -5.33 -10.74 -15.05
C THR A 163 -5.17 -9.45 -15.88
N LYS A 164 -5.83 -8.36 -15.48
CA LYS A 164 -5.66 -7.05 -16.13
C LYS A 164 -4.25 -6.51 -15.93
N GLY A 165 -3.70 -6.64 -14.73
CA GLY A 165 -2.34 -6.20 -14.40
C GLY A 165 -1.29 -6.90 -15.24
N GLN A 166 -1.42 -8.21 -15.44
CA GLN A 166 -0.51 -9.00 -16.29
C GLN A 166 -0.60 -8.63 -17.77
N LEU A 167 -1.80 -8.29 -18.26
CA LEU A 167 -2.02 -8.02 -19.68
C LEU A 167 -1.73 -6.57 -20.08
N LEU A 168 -2.07 -5.61 -19.24
CA LEU A 168 -2.06 -4.18 -19.55
C LEU A 168 -1.03 -3.38 -18.74
N GLY A 169 -0.85 -3.74 -17.46
CA GLY A 169 -0.10 -2.93 -16.51
C GLY A 169 -0.83 -1.64 -16.12
N HIS A 170 -0.44 -1.04 -14.99
CA HIS A 170 -1.12 0.12 -14.41
C HIS A 170 -1.04 1.40 -15.28
N LEU A 171 -0.04 1.52 -16.16
CA LEU A 171 0.11 2.70 -17.01
C LEU A 171 -0.92 2.79 -18.15
N VAL A 172 -1.63 1.68 -18.45
CA VAL A 172 -2.60 1.59 -19.54
C VAL A 172 -4.04 1.50 -19.01
N MET A 173 -4.20 1.09 -17.75
CA MET A 173 -5.50 1.02 -17.07
C MET A 173 -5.91 2.35 -16.50
#